data_4c9b7464789d28fffc8eb33af3da455b
#
_entry.id   4c9b7464789d28fffc8eb33af3da455b
#
_cell.length_a   1.000
_cell.length_b   1.000
_cell.length_c   1.000
_cell.angle_alpha   90.00
_cell.angle_beta   90.00
_cell.angle_gamma   90.00
#
_symmetry.space_group_name_H-M   'P 1'
#
loop_
_entity.id
_entity.type
_entity.pdbx_description
1 polymer ?
#
loop_
_entity_poly.entity_id
_entity_poly.type
_entity_poly.pdbx_seq_one_letter_code
_entity_poly.pdbx_strand_id
1 'polypeptide(L)'
;MFKLACPSCGAEVVFRSATSAMAVCEYCRSTLLREGDAVRDAGKMAVVLEDYSPIRITTSGMYAGKAFGVVGRIQLRYDDGFWNEWYILFDDGSAGWLSDASGQYAVTTDSGEADDTPPFGQIVPGGQYAWEGVSYTASDIRTARCTAGEGELPFQVGPGWEARVVDYRQGVRFLTLDFSEGSRPRRYVGKAVGLGDLRCQLLREPAEIARSAGHLKGKAAALACPACGASIDWRPAVAAHLHCPACGTESDASAGTLEVMEARRREALAATTLALGDEARIDGQDWTLIGLMKCRETGAADEWTEYLLYSEGAGFLWLVESSAGWDKVRVLDAWPESVSASAVRYEGTAYTRMQAYGSQVTYAAGAFNWRVKVGDSVSITDYRGSRGTLSSERSPAELTWSLAQRVPAATVDGWFSKKGKVSAASTVAAL
;
A
#
# COMPACT_ATOMS: atom_id res chain seq x y z
N MET A 1 -20.98 25.60 -1.22
CA MET A 1 -21.53 24.55 -0.35
C MET A 1 -23.03 24.48 -0.60
N PHE A 2 -23.50 23.35 -1.07
CA PHE A 2 -24.91 23.14 -1.46
C PHE A 2 -25.48 21.99 -0.63
N LYS A 3 -26.62 22.19 0.02
CA LYS A 3 -27.27 21.22 0.90
C LYS A 3 -28.65 20.86 0.36
N LEU A 4 -28.95 19.57 0.38
CA LEU A 4 -30.27 19.07 -0.05
C LEU A 4 -30.64 17.79 0.69
N ALA A 5 -31.92 17.44 0.62
CA ALA A 5 -32.39 16.19 1.17
C ALA A 5 -32.18 15.04 0.17
N CYS A 6 -31.73 13.91 0.66
CA CYS A 6 -31.60 12.69 -0.15
C CYS A 6 -33.01 12.26 -0.64
N PRO A 7 -33.24 12.10 -1.95
CA PRO A 7 -34.55 11.69 -2.47
C PRO A 7 -35.02 10.32 -1.97
N SER A 8 -34.08 9.43 -1.58
CA SER A 8 -34.36 8.07 -1.11
C SER A 8 -34.74 7.99 0.37
N CYS A 9 -34.12 8.80 1.25
CA CYS A 9 -34.29 8.64 2.70
C CYS A 9 -34.52 9.95 3.46
N GLY A 10 -34.47 11.10 2.79
CA GLY A 10 -34.66 12.41 3.38
C GLY A 10 -33.49 12.98 4.18
N ALA A 11 -32.40 12.23 4.38
CA ALA A 11 -31.24 12.72 5.11
C ALA A 11 -30.54 13.87 4.36
N GLU A 12 -29.99 14.84 5.11
CA GLU A 12 -29.21 15.93 4.51
C GLU A 12 -27.95 15.39 3.83
N VAL A 13 -27.73 15.80 2.58
CA VAL A 13 -26.51 15.54 1.82
C VAL A 13 -25.89 16.88 1.44
N VAL A 14 -24.59 16.98 1.63
CA VAL A 14 -23.83 18.22 1.42
C VAL A 14 -22.89 18.03 0.23
N PHE A 15 -22.97 18.94 -0.75
CA PHE A 15 -21.95 19.11 -1.79
C PHE A 15 -21.08 20.30 -1.41
N ARG A 16 -19.82 20.02 -1.12
CA ARG A 16 -18.83 21.03 -0.69
C ARG A 16 -18.14 21.65 -1.88
N SER A 17 -17.94 20.85 -2.95
CA SER A 17 -17.30 21.31 -4.19
C SER A 17 -18.34 21.65 -5.27
N ALA A 18 -18.07 22.72 -6.02
CA ALA A 18 -18.84 23.05 -7.21
C ALA A 18 -18.59 22.07 -8.37
N THR A 19 -17.44 21.40 -8.35
CA THR A 19 -17.02 20.42 -9.37
C THR A 19 -17.48 18.99 -9.07
N SER A 20 -18.06 18.72 -7.89
CA SER A 20 -18.59 17.39 -7.58
C SER A 20 -19.78 17.06 -8.46
N ALA A 21 -19.66 16.02 -9.29
CA ALA A 21 -20.71 15.52 -10.16
C ALA A 21 -21.68 14.60 -9.43
N MET A 22 -21.23 13.96 -8.34
CA MET A 22 -22.03 13.06 -7.53
C MET A 22 -21.69 13.14 -6.04
N ALA A 23 -22.62 12.67 -5.21
CA ALA A 23 -22.37 12.36 -3.81
C ALA A 23 -23.05 11.03 -3.42
N VAL A 24 -22.49 10.33 -2.45
CA VAL A 24 -23.09 9.13 -1.86
C VAL A 24 -23.71 9.50 -0.53
N CYS A 25 -25.01 9.22 -0.37
CA CYS A 25 -25.71 9.45 0.89
C CYS A 25 -25.12 8.56 2.00
N GLU A 26 -24.64 9.16 3.07
CA GLU A 26 -24.01 8.43 4.19
C GLU A 26 -24.99 7.48 4.89
N TYR A 27 -26.29 7.79 4.88
CA TYR A 27 -27.33 7.01 5.57
C TYR A 27 -27.83 5.81 4.76
N CYS A 28 -28.22 6.06 3.50
CA CYS A 28 -28.87 5.03 2.70
C CYS A 28 -28.06 4.56 1.52
N ARG A 29 -26.85 5.14 1.30
CA ARG A 29 -25.91 4.84 0.23
C ARG A 29 -26.46 5.05 -1.20
N SER A 30 -27.52 5.81 -1.35
CA SER A 30 -27.96 6.24 -2.67
C SER A 30 -26.90 7.12 -3.32
N THR A 31 -26.61 6.83 -4.58
CA THR A 31 -25.80 7.67 -5.45
C THR A 31 -26.62 8.82 -5.95
N LEU A 32 -26.25 10.02 -5.62
CA LEU A 32 -26.95 11.25 -5.97
C LEU A 32 -26.17 11.98 -7.05
N LEU A 33 -26.72 12.07 -8.25
CA LEU A 33 -26.14 12.81 -9.36
C LEU A 33 -26.63 14.24 -9.32
N ARG A 34 -25.71 15.18 -9.42
CA ARG A 34 -26.03 16.60 -9.43
C ARG A 34 -26.47 17.05 -10.81
N GLU A 35 -27.67 17.64 -10.89
CA GLU A 35 -28.26 18.21 -12.09
C GLU A 35 -28.64 19.68 -11.82
N GLY A 36 -27.66 20.60 -11.93
CA GLY A 36 -27.81 21.99 -11.53
C GLY A 36 -28.02 22.14 -10.02
N ASP A 37 -29.20 22.67 -9.62
CA ASP A 37 -29.62 22.84 -8.23
C ASP A 37 -30.47 21.66 -7.70
N ALA A 38 -30.63 20.60 -8.50
CA ALA A 38 -31.34 19.39 -8.12
C ALA A 38 -30.38 18.18 -8.06
N VAL A 39 -30.89 17.10 -7.46
CA VAL A 39 -30.20 15.80 -7.49
C VAL A 39 -31.14 14.71 -7.91
N ARG A 40 -30.59 13.74 -8.62
CA ARG A 40 -31.30 12.52 -9.02
C ARG A 40 -30.68 11.31 -8.33
N ASP A 41 -31.49 10.43 -7.79
CA ASP A 41 -31.05 9.12 -7.30
C ASP A 41 -30.70 8.22 -8.51
N ALA A 42 -29.50 7.72 -8.55
CA ALA A 42 -28.98 6.82 -9.58
C ALA A 42 -28.76 5.39 -9.08
N GLY A 43 -29.35 5.04 -7.92
CA GLY A 43 -29.25 3.72 -7.32
C GLY A 43 -28.29 3.65 -6.13
N LYS A 44 -28.02 2.44 -5.66
CA LYS A 44 -27.16 2.21 -4.50
C LYS A 44 -25.70 2.06 -4.91
N MET A 45 -24.82 2.75 -4.18
CA MET A 45 -23.38 2.56 -4.30
C MET A 45 -22.94 1.27 -3.58
N ALA A 46 -22.04 0.51 -4.19
CA ALA A 46 -21.40 -0.61 -3.53
C ALA A 46 -20.63 -0.16 -2.26
N VAL A 47 -20.48 -1.09 -1.32
CA VAL A 47 -19.81 -0.80 -0.05
C VAL A 47 -18.32 -0.77 -0.26
N VAL A 48 -17.66 0.31 0.15
CA VAL A 48 -16.21 0.38 0.27
C VAL A 48 -15.78 -0.54 1.42
N LEU A 49 -14.73 -1.31 1.23
CA LEU A 49 -14.13 -2.10 2.30
C LEU A 49 -13.48 -1.15 3.31
N GLU A 50 -13.85 -1.29 4.57
CA GLU A 50 -13.16 -0.61 5.66
C GLU A 50 -11.75 -1.18 5.78
N ASP A 51 -10.77 -0.31 5.70
CA ASP A 51 -9.35 -0.66 5.75
C ASP A 51 -8.61 0.02 6.91
N TYR A 52 -7.29 -0.11 6.93
CA TYR A 52 -6.43 0.51 7.94
C TYR A 52 -6.08 1.95 7.65
N SER A 53 -6.54 2.52 6.55
CA SER A 53 -6.28 3.93 6.32
C SER A 53 -6.71 4.74 7.54
N PRO A 54 -5.85 5.55 8.10
CA PRO A 54 -6.24 6.49 9.15
C PRO A 54 -7.08 7.64 8.59
N ILE A 55 -7.12 7.80 7.28
CA ILE A 55 -7.86 8.84 6.59
C ILE A 55 -9.34 8.47 6.53
N ARG A 56 -10.20 9.47 6.62
CA ARG A 56 -11.65 9.35 6.41
C ARG A 56 -12.18 10.59 5.71
N ILE A 57 -13.39 10.52 5.19
CA ILE A 57 -14.13 11.71 4.76
C ILE A 57 -14.20 12.65 5.96
N THR A 58 -13.97 13.94 5.77
CA THR A 58 -13.78 15.01 6.74
C THR A 58 -12.37 15.17 7.32
N THR A 59 -11.45 14.25 7.09
CA THR A 59 -10.04 14.50 7.40
C THR A 59 -9.60 15.78 6.69
N SER A 60 -8.91 16.65 7.40
CA SER A 60 -8.33 17.88 6.86
C SER A 60 -6.81 17.89 7.08
N GLY A 61 -6.10 18.67 6.29
CA GLY A 61 -4.64 18.75 6.39
C GLY A 61 -4.07 19.93 5.61
N MET A 62 -2.74 19.92 5.44
CA MET A 62 -1.99 20.92 4.71
C MET A 62 -1.13 20.28 3.64
N TYR A 63 -1.15 20.79 2.43
CA TYR A 63 -0.26 20.37 1.36
C TYR A 63 0.21 21.60 0.55
N ALA A 64 1.53 21.73 0.36
CA ALA A 64 2.14 22.82 -0.38
C ALA A 64 1.68 24.24 0.08
N GLY A 65 1.42 24.40 1.38
CA GLY A 65 0.98 25.66 1.97
C GLY A 65 -0.53 25.95 1.87
N LYS A 66 -1.32 25.05 1.27
CA LYS A 66 -2.77 25.13 1.17
C LYS A 66 -3.45 24.16 2.13
N ALA A 67 -4.52 24.60 2.75
CA ALA A 67 -5.38 23.71 3.51
C ALA A 67 -6.25 22.87 2.58
N PHE A 68 -6.51 21.60 2.95
CA PHE A 68 -7.41 20.74 2.22
C PHE A 68 -8.36 19.98 3.15
N GLY A 69 -9.48 19.54 2.60
CA GLY A 69 -10.39 18.61 3.25
C GLY A 69 -10.71 17.42 2.34
N VAL A 70 -10.76 16.22 2.93
CA VAL A 70 -11.19 15.01 2.24
C VAL A 70 -12.70 15.03 2.10
N VAL A 71 -13.18 15.00 0.87
CA VAL A 71 -14.64 15.08 0.56
C VAL A 71 -15.18 13.81 -0.10
N GLY A 72 -14.32 12.98 -0.69
CA GLY A 72 -14.72 11.73 -1.32
C GLY A 72 -13.64 10.67 -1.29
N ARG A 73 -14.03 9.44 -1.65
CA ARG A 73 -13.14 8.28 -1.72
C ARG A 73 -13.59 7.34 -2.82
N ILE A 74 -12.64 6.79 -3.55
CA ILE A 74 -12.80 5.57 -4.33
C ILE A 74 -11.82 4.51 -3.85
N GLN A 75 -12.18 3.25 -4.03
CA GLN A 75 -11.31 2.11 -3.77
C GLN A 75 -11.09 1.35 -5.06
N LEU A 76 -9.82 1.17 -5.41
CA LEU A 76 -9.38 0.46 -6.59
C LEU A 76 -8.80 -0.89 -6.19
N ARG A 77 -9.28 -1.96 -6.81
CA ARG A 77 -8.87 -3.34 -6.55
C ARG A 77 -8.19 -3.95 -7.75
N TYR A 78 -7.13 -4.67 -7.52
CA TYR A 78 -6.42 -5.49 -8.50
C TYR A 78 -6.14 -6.88 -7.91
N ASP A 79 -5.51 -7.77 -8.66
CA ASP A 79 -5.34 -9.18 -8.27
C ASP A 79 -4.52 -9.37 -6.98
N ASP A 80 -3.60 -8.45 -6.70
CA ASP A 80 -2.65 -8.58 -5.58
C ASP A 80 -2.96 -7.63 -4.41
N GLY A 81 -4.06 -6.85 -4.47
CA GLY A 81 -4.45 -5.95 -3.39
C GLY A 81 -5.44 -4.86 -3.79
N PHE A 82 -5.41 -3.79 -3.04
CA PHE A 82 -6.20 -2.59 -3.31
C PHE A 82 -5.50 -1.35 -2.76
N TRP A 83 -5.93 -0.17 -3.25
CA TRP A 83 -5.56 1.12 -2.69
C TRP A 83 -6.75 2.07 -2.68
N ASN A 84 -6.60 3.19 -1.97
CA ASN A 84 -7.61 4.23 -1.92
C ASN A 84 -7.14 5.48 -2.66
N GLU A 85 -8.08 6.12 -3.32
CA GLU A 85 -7.92 7.47 -3.82
C GLU A 85 -8.92 8.37 -3.08
N TRP A 86 -8.39 9.30 -2.27
CA TRP A 86 -9.17 10.27 -1.52
C TRP A 86 -9.27 11.56 -2.31
N TYR A 87 -10.49 11.94 -2.68
CA TYR A 87 -10.75 13.20 -3.35
C TYR A 87 -10.65 14.34 -2.33
N ILE A 88 -9.74 15.27 -2.55
CA ILE A 88 -9.46 16.40 -1.66
C ILE A 88 -9.84 17.71 -2.31
N LEU A 89 -10.38 18.63 -1.51
CA LEU A 89 -10.74 19.98 -1.91
C LEU A 89 -9.87 20.95 -1.14
N PHE A 90 -9.12 21.79 -1.86
CA PHE A 90 -8.31 22.86 -1.29
C PHE A 90 -9.12 24.10 -0.94
N ASP A 91 -8.60 24.93 -0.04
CA ASP A 91 -9.21 26.18 0.41
C ASP A 91 -9.38 27.23 -0.68
N ASP A 92 -8.58 27.16 -1.76
CA ASP A 92 -8.72 28.01 -2.95
C ASP A 92 -9.77 27.49 -3.96
N GLY A 93 -10.47 26.42 -3.64
CA GLY A 93 -11.48 25.77 -4.49
C GLY A 93 -10.92 24.81 -5.53
N SER A 94 -9.60 24.68 -5.65
CA SER A 94 -8.99 23.64 -6.49
C SER A 94 -9.15 22.26 -5.83
N ALA A 95 -9.00 21.20 -6.62
CA ALA A 95 -9.15 19.83 -6.15
C ALA A 95 -7.92 18.98 -6.51
N GLY A 96 -7.78 17.86 -5.83
CA GLY A 96 -6.72 16.89 -6.05
C GLY A 96 -7.08 15.51 -5.52
N TRP A 97 -6.10 14.63 -5.56
CA TRP A 97 -6.20 13.27 -5.04
C TRP A 97 -5.09 13.03 -4.01
N LEU A 98 -5.46 12.38 -2.93
CA LEU A 98 -4.53 11.82 -1.96
C LEU A 98 -4.61 10.31 -2.09
N SER A 99 -3.62 9.73 -2.77
CA SER A 99 -3.46 8.28 -2.89
C SER A 99 -2.96 7.68 -1.58
N ASP A 100 -3.49 6.53 -1.22
CA ASP A 100 -3.11 5.77 -0.02
C ASP A 100 -3.01 4.29 -0.38
N ALA A 101 -1.78 3.84 -0.53
CA ALA A 101 -1.42 2.47 -0.84
C ALA A 101 -0.56 1.90 0.30
N SER A 102 -1.20 1.17 1.24
CA SER A 102 -0.49 0.49 2.33
C SER A 102 0.41 1.40 3.18
N GLY A 103 -0.04 2.63 3.44
CA GLY A 103 0.71 3.62 4.23
C GLY A 103 1.74 4.42 3.43
N GLN A 104 1.81 4.23 2.11
CA GLN A 104 2.49 5.14 1.20
C GLN A 104 1.48 6.14 0.64
N TYR A 105 1.83 7.41 0.69
CA TYR A 105 0.93 8.49 0.31
C TYR A 105 1.51 9.34 -0.81
N ALA A 106 0.63 9.80 -1.72
CA ALA A 106 0.98 10.80 -2.70
C ALA A 106 -0.18 11.80 -2.85
N VAL A 107 0.15 13.08 -2.97
CA VAL A 107 -0.84 14.10 -3.29
C VAL A 107 -0.59 14.57 -4.71
N THR A 108 -1.61 14.48 -5.56
CA THR A 108 -1.56 14.85 -6.98
C THR A 108 -2.70 15.77 -7.37
N THR A 109 -2.48 16.57 -8.39
CA THR A 109 -3.49 17.41 -9.03
C THR A 109 -3.51 17.15 -10.52
N ASP A 110 -4.66 17.34 -11.12
CA ASP A 110 -4.86 17.20 -12.55
C ASP A 110 -4.00 18.21 -13.34
N SER A 111 -3.28 17.71 -14.33
CA SER A 111 -2.42 18.49 -15.23
C SER A 111 -2.80 18.30 -16.71
N GLY A 112 -4.03 17.86 -16.97
CA GLY A 112 -4.58 17.69 -18.32
C GLY A 112 -4.16 16.40 -19.03
N GLU A 113 -4.49 16.32 -20.31
CA GLU A 113 -4.12 15.18 -21.14
C GLU A 113 -2.61 15.18 -21.47
N ALA A 114 -2.05 13.99 -21.66
CA ALA A 114 -0.68 13.77 -22.06
C ALA A 114 -0.62 13.28 -23.52
N ASP A 115 0.10 14.03 -24.38
CA ASP A 115 0.15 13.74 -25.82
C ASP A 115 1.23 12.74 -26.21
N ASP A 116 2.41 12.84 -25.60
CA ASP A 116 3.60 12.06 -25.97
C ASP A 116 3.86 10.92 -24.95
N THR A 117 2.99 9.93 -24.94
CA THR A 117 3.12 8.77 -24.04
C THR A 117 3.20 7.47 -24.84
N PRO A 118 4.02 6.50 -24.40
CA PRO A 118 3.94 5.15 -24.93
C PRO A 118 2.55 4.56 -24.66
N PRO A 119 2.06 3.64 -25.51
CA PRO A 119 0.86 2.86 -25.20
C PRO A 119 1.03 2.13 -23.85
N PHE A 120 -0.06 2.05 -23.08
CA PHE A 120 -0.07 1.41 -21.75
C PHE A 120 0.65 0.06 -21.72
N GLY A 121 0.35 -0.84 -22.65
CA GLY A 121 0.95 -2.18 -22.72
C GLY A 121 2.43 -2.24 -23.14
N GLN A 122 3.06 -1.10 -23.44
CA GLN A 122 4.49 -1.02 -23.76
C GLN A 122 5.31 -0.44 -22.61
N ILE A 123 4.64 0.09 -21.58
CA ILE A 123 5.31 0.65 -20.42
C ILE A 123 5.73 -0.49 -19.50
N VAL A 124 6.96 -0.43 -19.01
CA VAL A 124 7.53 -1.43 -18.09
C VAL A 124 8.12 -0.73 -16.87
N PRO A 125 8.15 -1.39 -15.69
CA PRO A 125 8.79 -0.82 -14.50
C PRO A 125 10.25 -0.43 -14.79
N GLY A 126 10.63 0.79 -14.38
CA GLY A 126 11.93 1.38 -14.68
C GLY A 126 11.99 2.11 -16.03
N GLY A 127 10.94 2.06 -16.86
CA GLY A 127 10.80 2.86 -18.07
C GLY A 127 10.81 4.36 -17.74
N GLN A 128 11.28 5.17 -18.69
CA GLN A 128 11.42 6.62 -18.47
C GLN A 128 10.32 7.38 -19.20
N TYR A 129 9.79 8.40 -18.55
CA TYR A 129 8.87 9.36 -19.13
C TYR A 129 9.37 10.78 -18.80
N ALA A 130 9.56 11.61 -19.83
CA ALA A 130 10.01 12.98 -19.68
C ALA A 130 8.83 13.96 -19.70
N TRP A 131 8.74 14.82 -18.71
CA TRP A 131 7.76 15.89 -18.65
C TRP A 131 8.34 17.13 -17.96
N GLU A 132 8.14 18.32 -18.56
CA GLU A 132 8.68 19.61 -18.10
C GLU A 132 10.18 19.57 -17.75
N GLY A 133 10.97 18.88 -18.58
CA GLY A 133 12.42 18.78 -18.41
C GLY A 133 12.85 17.83 -17.28
N VAL A 134 11.91 17.11 -16.66
CA VAL A 134 12.16 16.10 -15.63
C VAL A 134 11.97 14.71 -16.23
N SER A 135 12.94 13.82 -16.02
CA SER A 135 12.81 12.40 -16.37
C SER A 135 12.28 11.63 -15.16
N TYR A 136 11.09 11.06 -15.31
CA TYR A 136 10.43 10.23 -14.31
C TYR A 136 10.63 8.75 -14.65
N THR A 137 10.72 7.91 -13.63
CA THR A 137 10.86 6.46 -13.76
C THR A 137 9.55 5.76 -13.42
N ALA A 138 9.05 4.90 -14.31
CA ALA A 138 7.85 4.10 -14.05
C ALA A 138 8.07 3.21 -12.81
N SER A 139 7.23 3.40 -11.81
CA SER A 139 7.28 2.71 -10.52
C SER A 139 6.25 1.63 -10.39
N ASP A 140 5.04 1.88 -10.88
CA ASP A 140 3.92 0.96 -10.73
C ASP A 140 3.01 1.01 -11.96
N ILE A 141 2.58 -0.15 -12.42
CA ILE A 141 1.73 -0.31 -13.61
C ILE A 141 0.59 -1.22 -13.22
N ARG A 142 -0.62 -0.66 -13.14
CA ARG A 142 -1.78 -1.39 -12.65
C ARG A 142 -2.95 -1.34 -13.61
N THR A 143 -3.58 -2.49 -13.75
CA THR A 143 -4.97 -2.60 -14.17
C THR A 143 -5.77 -2.98 -12.94
N ALA A 144 -6.74 -2.15 -12.56
CA ALA A 144 -7.53 -2.30 -11.36
C ALA A 144 -9.01 -2.05 -11.66
N ARG A 145 -9.89 -2.42 -10.75
CA ARG A 145 -11.32 -2.16 -10.88
C ARG A 145 -11.80 -1.26 -9.76
N CYS A 146 -12.40 -0.14 -10.13
CA CYS A 146 -13.16 0.72 -9.22
C CYS A 146 -14.60 0.24 -9.20
N THR A 147 -15.09 -0.22 -8.05
CA THR A 147 -16.48 -0.71 -7.89
C THR A 147 -17.27 0.04 -6.82
N ALA A 148 -16.60 0.84 -6.01
CA ALA A 148 -17.21 1.50 -4.87
C ALA A 148 -16.64 2.89 -4.63
N GLY A 149 -17.47 3.76 -4.07
CA GLY A 149 -17.08 5.11 -3.67
C GLY A 149 -17.89 5.63 -2.49
N GLU A 150 -17.38 6.68 -1.87
CA GLU A 150 -18.01 7.38 -0.74
C GLU A 150 -17.86 8.89 -0.90
N GLY A 151 -18.78 9.65 -0.26
CA GLY A 151 -18.72 11.10 -0.28
C GLY A 151 -18.96 11.73 -1.65
N GLU A 152 -18.29 12.85 -1.90
CA GLU A 152 -18.38 13.62 -3.13
C GLU A 152 -17.30 13.21 -4.12
N LEU A 153 -17.65 13.02 -5.38
CA LEU A 153 -16.71 12.65 -6.44
C LEU A 153 -16.91 13.51 -7.69
N PRO A 154 -15.84 13.78 -8.47
CA PRO A 154 -15.91 14.60 -9.69
C PRO A 154 -16.51 13.82 -10.89
N PHE A 155 -16.72 12.51 -10.76
CA PHE A 155 -17.27 11.62 -11.79
C PHE A 155 -18.20 10.58 -11.19
N GLN A 156 -18.92 9.86 -12.04
CA GLN A 156 -19.86 8.81 -11.63
C GLN A 156 -19.12 7.47 -11.59
N VAL A 157 -19.17 6.76 -10.44
CA VAL A 157 -18.62 5.39 -10.33
C VAL A 157 -19.48 4.39 -11.11
N GLY A 158 -20.80 4.57 -11.10
CA GLY A 158 -21.74 3.70 -11.84
C GLY A 158 -21.64 2.23 -11.42
N PRO A 159 -21.67 1.28 -12.39
CA PRO A 159 -21.52 -0.15 -12.13
C PRO A 159 -20.05 -0.57 -11.92
N GLY A 160 -19.16 0.40 -11.84
CA GLY A 160 -17.71 0.23 -11.80
C GLY A 160 -17.05 0.27 -13.18
N TRP A 161 -15.76 0.54 -13.17
CA TRP A 161 -14.93 0.71 -14.36
C TRP A 161 -13.53 0.16 -14.14
N GLU A 162 -12.82 -0.12 -15.23
CA GLU A 162 -11.44 -0.58 -15.21
C GLU A 162 -10.50 0.63 -15.24
N ALA A 163 -9.67 0.73 -14.20
CA ALA A 163 -8.58 1.69 -14.13
C ALA A 163 -7.31 1.09 -14.75
N ARG A 164 -6.64 1.85 -15.61
CA ARG A 164 -5.33 1.53 -16.15
C ARG A 164 -4.40 2.68 -15.88
N VAL A 165 -3.56 2.53 -14.87
CA VAL A 165 -2.71 3.61 -14.36
C VAL A 165 -1.24 3.23 -14.36
N VAL A 166 -0.40 4.21 -14.56
CA VAL A 166 1.05 4.09 -14.44
C VAL A 166 1.54 5.20 -13.54
N ASP A 167 2.16 4.83 -12.44
CA ASP A 167 2.82 5.76 -11.55
C ASP A 167 4.29 5.90 -11.89
N TYR A 168 4.77 7.12 -11.83
CA TYR A 168 6.15 7.51 -12.11
C TYR A 168 6.74 8.30 -10.96
N ARG A 169 8.01 8.11 -10.71
CA ARG A 169 8.74 8.74 -9.60
C ARG A 169 10.03 9.41 -10.03
N GLN A 170 10.38 10.51 -9.35
CA GLN A 170 11.69 11.14 -9.42
C GLN A 170 11.95 11.86 -8.09
N GLY A 171 12.79 11.30 -7.22
CA GLY A 171 12.93 11.78 -5.85
C GLY A 171 11.59 11.72 -5.11
N VAL A 172 11.14 12.87 -4.61
CA VAL A 172 9.79 13.03 -4.01
C VAL A 172 8.69 13.31 -5.04
N ARG A 173 9.05 13.61 -6.29
CA ARG A 173 8.07 13.93 -7.34
C ARG A 173 7.31 12.68 -7.73
N PHE A 174 6.02 12.86 -7.91
CA PHE A 174 5.09 11.81 -8.28
C PHE A 174 4.26 12.25 -9.49
N LEU A 175 4.07 11.35 -10.44
CA LEU A 175 3.27 11.58 -11.62
C LEU A 175 2.50 10.31 -11.94
N THR A 176 1.21 10.42 -12.17
CA THR A 176 0.35 9.33 -12.65
C THR A 176 -0.12 9.62 -14.06
N LEU A 177 -0.02 8.64 -14.94
CA LEU A 177 -0.72 8.62 -16.22
C LEU A 177 -1.91 7.65 -16.10
N ASP A 178 -3.11 8.18 -16.25
CA ASP A 178 -4.36 7.44 -16.23
C ASP A 178 -4.86 7.20 -17.65
N PHE A 179 -4.81 5.94 -18.07
CA PHE A 179 -5.27 5.43 -19.37
C PHE A 179 -6.69 4.87 -19.35
N SER A 180 -7.45 5.11 -18.28
CA SER A 180 -8.78 4.53 -18.07
C SER A 180 -9.82 5.04 -19.05
N GLU A 181 -9.70 6.29 -19.50
CA GLU A 181 -10.66 6.94 -20.37
C GLU A 181 -9.98 7.58 -21.59
N GLY A 182 -10.71 7.59 -22.71
CA GLY A 182 -10.30 8.30 -23.91
C GLY A 182 -9.14 7.65 -24.68
N SER A 183 -8.62 8.40 -25.66
CA SER A 183 -7.50 7.99 -26.52
C SER A 183 -6.15 8.47 -26.00
N ARG A 184 -6.15 9.42 -25.07
CA ARG A 184 -4.96 10.02 -24.43
C ARG A 184 -5.08 9.85 -22.92
N PRO A 185 -3.98 9.47 -22.25
CA PRO A 185 -4.01 9.37 -20.80
C PRO A 185 -4.13 10.76 -20.15
N ARG A 186 -4.81 10.82 -19.03
CA ARG A 186 -4.84 11.99 -18.16
C ARG A 186 -3.64 11.97 -17.24
N ARG A 187 -3.01 13.12 -17.06
CA ARG A 187 -1.81 13.26 -16.23
C ARG A 187 -2.16 13.94 -14.92
N TYR A 188 -1.73 13.32 -13.83
CA TYR A 188 -1.79 13.88 -12.49
C TYR A 188 -0.37 14.07 -11.97
N VAL A 189 -0.09 15.21 -11.35
CA VAL A 189 1.27 15.56 -10.92
C VAL A 189 1.27 16.03 -9.48
N GLY A 190 2.29 15.64 -8.74
CA GLY A 190 2.40 15.99 -7.34
C GLY A 190 3.64 15.44 -6.66
N LYS A 191 3.47 14.99 -5.43
CA LYS A 191 4.59 14.48 -4.61
C LYS A 191 4.15 13.30 -3.75
N ALA A 192 5.07 12.36 -3.56
CA ALA A 192 5.02 11.43 -2.43
C ALA A 192 5.23 12.22 -1.13
N VAL A 193 4.47 11.87 -0.11
CA VAL A 193 4.42 12.59 1.18
C VAL A 193 4.31 11.60 2.34
N GLY A 194 4.89 11.94 3.47
CA GLY A 194 4.57 11.25 4.72
C GLY A 194 3.23 11.78 5.29
N LEU A 195 2.44 10.91 5.91
CA LEU A 195 1.18 11.34 6.53
C LEU A 195 1.39 12.45 7.57
N GLY A 196 2.51 12.40 8.32
CA GLY A 196 2.89 13.44 9.28
C GLY A 196 3.16 14.79 8.65
N ASP A 197 3.66 14.83 7.41
CA ASP A 197 3.95 16.08 6.69
C ASP A 197 2.67 16.81 6.29
N LEU A 198 1.57 16.09 6.12
CA LEU A 198 0.26 16.64 5.82
C LEU A 198 -0.43 17.31 7.02
N ARG A 199 0.11 17.13 8.23
CA ARG A 199 -0.46 17.68 9.48
C ARG A 199 -1.96 17.42 9.60
N CYS A 200 -2.36 16.21 9.25
CA CYS A 200 -3.78 15.82 9.22
C CYS A 200 -4.47 15.96 10.57
N GLN A 201 -5.72 16.38 10.53
CA GLN A 201 -6.65 16.42 11.66
C GLN A 201 -7.86 15.53 11.35
N LEU A 202 -8.59 15.14 12.38
CA LEU A 202 -9.79 14.30 12.28
C LEU A 202 -9.50 12.93 11.63
N LEU A 203 -8.29 12.42 11.81
CA LEU A 203 -7.97 11.05 11.46
C LEU A 203 -8.83 10.06 12.26
N ARG A 204 -8.95 8.85 11.76
CA ARG A 204 -9.54 7.72 12.52
C ARG A 204 -8.63 7.38 13.68
N GLU A 205 -9.21 7.18 14.84
CA GLU A 205 -8.46 6.72 16.01
C GLU A 205 -8.01 5.25 15.83
N PRO A 206 -6.81 4.88 16.30
CA PRO A 206 -6.31 3.50 16.18
C PRO A 206 -7.30 2.45 16.68
N ALA A 207 -7.97 2.70 17.80
CA ALA A 207 -9.01 1.81 18.33
C ALA A 207 -10.27 1.74 17.45
N GLU A 208 -10.59 2.79 16.68
CA GLU A 208 -11.66 2.80 15.68
C GLU A 208 -11.25 1.93 14.48
N ILE A 209 -10.03 2.15 13.99
CA ILE A 209 -9.46 1.36 12.90
C ILE A 209 -9.47 -0.13 13.27
N ALA A 210 -8.91 -0.52 14.41
CA ALA A 210 -8.87 -1.91 14.86
C ALA A 210 -10.25 -2.58 14.97
N ARG A 211 -11.32 -1.80 15.24
CA ARG A 211 -12.68 -2.31 15.33
C ARG A 211 -13.41 -2.40 14.00
N SER A 212 -13.10 -1.52 13.06
CA SER A 212 -13.85 -1.40 11.80
C SER A 212 -13.14 -2.02 10.61
N ALA A 213 -11.83 -2.07 10.64
CA ALA A 213 -11.03 -2.54 9.54
C ALA A 213 -11.27 -4.02 9.24
N GLY A 214 -11.51 -4.37 7.96
CA GLY A 214 -11.86 -5.72 7.49
C GLY A 214 -13.31 -6.12 7.73
N HIS A 215 -14.13 -5.21 8.26
CA HIS A 215 -15.56 -5.44 8.39
C HIS A 215 -16.33 -4.81 7.21
N LEU A 216 -17.05 -5.64 6.47
CA LEU A 216 -18.36 -5.25 6.01
C LEU A 216 -19.20 -5.15 7.28
N LYS A 217 -19.47 -3.94 7.78
CA LYS A 217 -20.19 -3.64 9.03
C LYS A 217 -20.81 -4.88 9.69
N GLY A 218 -20.13 -5.47 10.68
CA GLY A 218 -20.86 -6.30 11.61
C GLY A 218 -20.33 -7.60 12.16
N LYS A 219 -19.09 -8.08 12.03
CA LYS A 219 -18.63 -9.23 12.87
C LYS A 219 -17.12 -9.43 12.81
N ALA A 220 -16.45 -9.36 13.98
CA ALA A 220 -15.11 -9.93 14.16
C ALA A 220 -15.26 -11.43 14.48
N ALA A 221 -14.51 -12.27 13.79
CA ALA A 221 -14.35 -13.67 14.17
C ALA A 221 -12.91 -14.10 13.83
N ALA A 222 -12.30 -14.88 14.72
CA ALA A 222 -11.13 -15.66 14.37
C ALA A 222 -11.49 -16.51 13.14
N LEU A 223 -10.69 -16.39 12.07
CA LEU A 223 -10.93 -17.14 10.85
C LEU A 223 -10.30 -18.53 10.98
N ALA A 224 -11.09 -19.56 10.68
CA ALA A 224 -10.56 -20.90 10.52
C ALA A 224 -10.12 -21.11 9.07
N CYS A 225 -8.96 -21.69 8.86
CA CYS A 225 -8.49 -22.05 7.53
C CYS A 225 -9.51 -22.95 6.84
N PRO A 226 -10.02 -22.62 5.66
CA PRO A 226 -11.04 -23.40 4.97
C PRO A 226 -10.53 -24.77 4.49
N ALA A 227 -9.21 -24.96 4.41
CA ALA A 227 -8.60 -26.21 3.99
C ALA A 227 -8.30 -27.17 5.15
N CYS A 228 -7.91 -26.68 6.34
CA CYS A 228 -7.50 -27.54 7.45
C CYS A 228 -8.16 -27.23 8.80
N GLY A 229 -8.97 -26.18 8.89
CA GLY A 229 -9.66 -25.78 10.11
C GLY A 229 -8.78 -25.12 11.18
N ALA A 230 -7.48 -24.96 10.95
CA ALA A 230 -6.59 -24.28 11.89
C ALA A 230 -6.99 -22.81 12.04
N SER A 231 -6.90 -22.27 13.27
CA SER A 231 -7.11 -20.84 13.52
C SER A 231 -5.99 -20.05 12.84
N ILE A 232 -6.39 -19.03 12.08
CA ILE A 232 -5.48 -18.04 11.52
C ILE A 232 -5.66 -16.79 12.35
N ASP A 233 -4.60 -16.37 13.05
CA ASP A 233 -4.57 -15.07 13.71
C ASP A 233 -4.51 -14.00 12.63
N TRP A 234 -5.67 -13.45 12.34
CA TRP A 234 -5.87 -12.44 11.35
C TRP A 234 -6.33 -11.14 12.02
N ARG A 235 -5.63 -10.09 11.72
CA ARG A 235 -6.13 -8.75 12.03
C ARG A 235 -6.82 -8.26 10.77
N PRO A 236 -8.15 -8.18 10.76
CA PRO A 236 -8.90 -7.70 9.62
C PRO A 236 -8.32 -6.39 9.11
N ALA A 237 -8.22 -6.27 7.78
CA ALA A 237 -7.79 -5.09 7.02
C ALA A 237 -6.32 -4.64 7.15
N VAL A 238 -5.45 -5.29 7.93
CA VAL A 238 -3.98 -5.21 7.79
C VAL A 238 -3.54 -6.05 6.61
N ALA A 239 -4.25 -7.14 6.36
CA ALA A 239 -3.90 -8.08 5.33
C ALA A 239 -5.14 -8.60 4.62
N ALA A 240 -5.17 -8.42 3.32
CA ALA A 240 -6.14 -9.06 2.45
C ALA A 240 -5.73 -10.51 2.12
N HIS A 241 -4.44 -10.83 2.20
CA HIS A 241 -3.88 -12.11 1.79
C HIS A 241 -3.32 -12.84 2.99
N LEU A 242 -3.77 -14.08 3.19
CA LEU A 242 -3.43 -14.91 4.32
C LEU A 242 -2.81 -16.22 3.86
N HIS A 243 -1.71 -16.60 4.49
CA HIS A 243 -1.14 -17.94 4.39
C HIS A 243 -1.35 -18.68 5.70
N CYS A 244 -2.07 -19.80 5.65
CA CYS A 244 -2.30 -20.62 6.83
C CYS A 244 -0.98 -21.16 7.39
N PRO A 245 -0.61 -20.85 8.63
CA PRO A 245 0.66 -21.31 9.20
C PRO A 245 0.70 -22.83 9.39
N ALA A 246 -0.48 -23.50 9.44
CA ALA A 246 -0.55 -24.94 9.66
C ALA A 246 -0.50 -25.78 8.38
N CYS A 247 -0.98 -25.26 7.23
CA CYS A 247 -1.04 -26.03 5.99
C CYS A 247 -0.56 -25.29 4.75
N GLY A 248 -0.16 -24.03 4.87
CA GLY A 248 0.30 -23.21 3.75
C GLY A 248 -0.80 -22.79 2.75
N THR A 249 -2.07 -23.09 3.00
CA THR A 249 -3.16 -22.67 2.13
C THR A 249 -3.21 -21.15 2.03
N GLU A 250 -3.17 -20.63 0.81
CA GLU A 250 -3.35 -19.23 0.49
C GLU A 250 -4.84 -18.89 0.41
N SER A 251 -5.23 -17.79 1.04
CA SER A 251 -6.62 -17.34 1.08
C SER A 251 -6.71 -15.83 0.95
N ASP A 252 -7.74 -15.37 0.22
CA ASP A 252 -8.12 -13.96 0.15
C ASP A 252 -9.21 -13.67 1.18
N ALA A 253 -8.96 -12.71 2.05
CA ALA A 253 -9.89 -12.23 3.08
C ALA A 253 -10.49 -10.86 2.74
N SER A 254 -10.20 -10.31 1.56
CA SER A 254 -10.59 -8.94 1.17
C SER A 254 -12.11 -8.75 1.06
N ALA A 255 -12.89 -9.84 0.90
CA ALA A 255 -14.34 -9.81 0.82
C ALA A 255 -15.05 -10.06 2.16
N GLY A 256 -14.30 -10.17 3.29
CA GLY A 256 -14.85 -10.52 4.61
C GLY A 256 -15.18 -12.00 4.78
N THR A 257 -14.93 -12.80 3.76
CA THR A 257 -14.97 -14.28 3.76
C THR A 257 -13.64 -14.80 3.25
N LEU A 258 -13.19 -15.95 3.77
CA LEU A 258 -11.98 -16.59 3.25
C LEU A 258 -12.30 -17.32 1.96
N GLU A 259 -11.72 -16.86 0.86
CA GLU A 259 -11.70 -17.57 -0.41
C GLU A 259 -10.35 -18.25 -0.59
N VAL A 260 -10.36 -19.58 -0.79
CA VAL A 260 -9.13 -20.34 -1.06
C VAL A 260 -8.63 -20.00 -2.45
N MET A 261 -7.45 -19.42 -2.54
CA MET A 261 -6.78 -19.13 -3.80
C MET A 261 -5.90 -20.29 -4.24
N GLU A 262 -5.15 -20.87 -3.31
CA GLU A 262 -4.34 -22.06 -3.56
C GLU A 262 -4.32 -22.98 -2.34
N ALA A 263 -4.80 -24.22 -2.46
CA ALA A 263 -4.73 -25.23 -1.43
C ALA A 263 -3.39 -25.97 -1.52
N ARG A 264 -2.54 -25.84 -0.47
CA ARG A 264 -1.27 -26.58 -0.38
C ARG A 264 -1.40 -27.77 0.58
N ARG A 265 -0.59 -28.82 0.30
CA ARG A 265 -0.37 -29.90 1.27
C ARG A 265 0.54 -29.37 2.39
N ARG A 266 0.34 -29.93 3.61
CA ARG A 266 1.20 -29.68 4.78
C ARG A 266 2.67 -29.75 4.37
N GLU A 267 3.32 -28.62 4.23
CA GLU A 267 4.76 -28.50 4.37
C GLU A 267 5.05 -28.25 5.85
N ALA A 268 6.10 -28.88 6.35
CA ALA A 268 6.49 -28.70 7.75
C ALA A 268 6.73 -27.20 8.01
N LEU A 269 6.22 -26.70 9.13
CA LEU A 269 6.48 -25.33 9.59
C LEU A 269 7.98 -25.08 9.50
N ALA A 270 8.36 -24.17 8.63
CA ALA A 270 9.76 -23.79 8.51
C ALA A 270 10.20 -23.17 9.85
N ALA A 271 11.28 -23.67 10.43
CA ALA A 271 11.82 -23.09 11.64
C ALA A 271 12.26 -21.65 11.36
N THR A 272 11.76 -20.71 12.16
CA THR A 272 12.09 -19.27 12.09
C THR A 272 12.48 -18.79 13.47
N THR A 273 13.34 -17.79 13.53
CA THR A 273 13.83 -17.20 14.77
C THR A 273 12.74 -16.42 15.51
N LEU A 274 11.92 -15.69 14.74
CA LEU A 274 10.74 -14.97 15.25
C LEU A 274 9.47 -15.72 14.81
N ALA A 275 8.40 -15.55 15.56
CA ALA A 275 7.11 -16.20 15.31
C ALA A 275 6.01 -15.19 15.04
N LEU A 276 5.00 -15.58 14.26
CA LEU A 276 3.79 -14.78 14.06
C LEU A 276 3.16 -14.43 15.42
N GLY A 277 2.72 -13.18 15.55
CA GLY A 277 2.16 -12.64 16.78
C GLY A 277 3.21 -12.16 17.80
N ASP A 278 4.51 -12.34 17.54
CA ASP A 278 5.55 -11.75 18.40
C ASP A 278 5.42 -10.22 18.43
N GLU A 279 5.51 -9.66 19.62
CA GLU A 279 5.45 -8.21 19.84
C GLU A 279 6.85 -7.64 20.05
N ALA A 280 7.10 -6.47 19.52
CA ALA A 280 8.36 -5.76 19.63
C ALA A 280 8.14 -4.28 19.94
N ARG A 281 9.12 -3.68 20.66
CA ARG A 281 9.18 -2.22 20.81
C ARG A 281 10.39 -1.68 20.09
N ILE A 282 10.14 -1.02 18.95
CA ILE A 282 11.20 -0.48 18.08
C ILE A 282 10.99 1.02 17.91
N ASP A 283 12.03 1.80 18.16
CA ASP A 283 12.04 3.27 18.04
C ASP A 283 10.87 3.94 18.82
N GLY A 284 10.50 3.36 19.98
CA GLY A 284 9.43 3.88 20.83
C GLY A 284 8.00 3.51 20.40
N GLN A 285 7.84 2.78 19.31
CA GLN A 285 6.56 2.27 18.79
C GLN A 285 6.39 0.79 19.13
N ASP A 286 5.14 0.36 19.30
CA ASP A 286 4.78 -1.03 19.51
C ASP A 286 4.46 -1.66 18.14
N TRP A 287 5.06 -2.82 17.86
CA TRP A 287 4.97 -3.56 16.61
C TRP A 287 4.52 -4.98 16.87
N THR A 288 3.76 -5.53 15.94
CA THR A 288 3.39 -6.96 15.94
C THR A 288 3.88 -7.60 14.66
N LEU A 289 4.50 -8.76 14.74
CA LEU A 289 4.89 -9.57 13.59
C LEU A 289 3.65 -10.24 13.01
N ILE A 290 3.25 -9.82 11.81
CA ILE A 290 2.00 -10.25 11.17
C ILE A 290 2.22 -11.23 10.03
N GLY A 291 3.36 -11.17 9.36
CA GLY A 291 3.72 -12.03 8.24
C GLY A 291 5.20 -12.37 8.23
N LEU A 292 5.54 -13.49 7.63
CA LEU A 292 6.92 -13.87 7.37
C LEU A 292 7.02 -14.64 6.06
N MET A 293 8.12 -14.45 5.35
CA MET A 293 8.44 -15.21 4.14
C MET A 293 9.90 -15.62 4.12
N LYS A 294 10.20 -16.75 3.48
CA LYS A 294 11.56 -17.15 3.14
C LYS A 294 11.80 -16.90 1.68
N CYS A 295 12.96 -16.32 1.40
CA CYS A 295 13.41 -16.01 0.07
C CYS A 295 14.73 -16.74 -0.21
N ARG A 296 14.95 -17.05 -1.47
CA ARG A 296 16.20 -17.66 -1.95
C ARG A 296 16.73 -16.89 -3.14
N GLU A 297 18.03 -16.71 -3.19
CA GLU A 297 18.66 -16.17 -4.39
C GLU A 297 18.52 -17.15 -5.56
N THR A 298 18.11 -16.65 -6.72
CA THR A 298 17.90 -17.48 -7.91
C THR A 298 19.25 -17.98 -8.44
N GLY A 299 19.41 -19.31 -8.47
CA GLY A 299 20.64 -19.95 -8.94
C GLY A 299 21.72 -20.06 -7.88
N ALA A 300 21.45 -19.68 -6.62
CA ALA A 300 22.35 -19.83 -5.48
C ALA A 300 21.68 -20.60 -4.33
N ALA A 301 22.46 -20.91 -3.31
CA ALA A 301 21.97 -21.58 -2.09
C ALA A 301 21.62 -20.58 -0.97
N ASP A 302 21.89 -19.30 -1.19
CA ASP A 302 21.66 -18.28 -0.17
C ASP A 302 20.17 -18.08 0.07
N GLU A 303 19.77 -18.23 1.33
CA GLU A 303 18.39 -18.03 1.81
C GLU A 303 18.37 -16.98 2.92
N TRP A 304 17.25 -16.25 3.00
CA TRP A 304 16.99 -15.34 4.10
C TRP A 304 15.51 -15.38 4.47
N THR A 305 15.20 -14.86 5.66
CA THR A 305 13.83 -14.73 6.13
C THR A 305 13.49 -13.26 6.29
N GLU A 306 12.33 -12.87 5.78
CA GLU A 306 11.77 -11.54 5.91
C GLU A 306 10.56 -11.59 6.84
N TYR A 307 10.53 -10.69 7.81
CA TYR A 307 9.50 -10.57 8.82
C TYR A 307 8.77 -9.26 8.65
N LEU A 308 7.47 -9.30 8.37
CA LEU A 308 6.62 -8.12 8.24
C LEU A 308 6.03 -7.77 9.60
N LEU A 309 6.36 -6.59 10.09
CA LEU A 309 5.81 -6.02 11.30
C LEU A 309 4.81 -4.92 10.96
N TYR A 310 3.80 -4.80 11.78
CA TYR A 310 2.79 -3.75 11.69
C TYR A 310 2.66 -2.99 13.01
N SER A 311 2.53 -1.66 12.92
CA SER A 311 2.23 -0.76 14.02
C SER A 311 1.07 0.16 13.64
N GLU A 312 0.08 0.29 14.51
CA GLU A 312 -1.12 1.12 14.25
C GLU A 312 -0.79 2.59 13.99
N GLY A 313 0.33 3.08 14.55
CA GLY A 313 0.75 4.48 14.38
C GLY A 313 1.83 4.72 13.33
N ALA A 314 2.56 3.67 12.91
CA ALA A 314 3.74 3.80 12.06
C ALA A 314 3.69 2.96 10.77
N GLY A 315 2.62 2.19 10.54
CA GLY A 315 2.44 1.38 9.34
C GLY A 315 3.27 0.10 9.35
N PHE A 316 4.05 -0.14 8.30
CA PHE A 316 4.78 -1.38 8.09
C PHE A 316 6.29 -1.22 8.23
N LEU A 317 6.94 -2.26 8.73
CA LEU A 317 8.40 -2.36 8.87
C LEU A 317 8.82 -3.79 8.56
N TRP A 318 9.96 -3.96 7.91
CA TRP A 318 10.55 -5.26 7.67
C TRP A 318 11.81 -5.48 8.51
N LEU A 319 11.94 -6.70 9.01
CA LEU A 319 13.21 -7.22 9.51
C LEU A 319 13.65 -8.34 8.58
N VAL A 320 14.92 -8.32 8.19
CA VAL A 320 15.52 -9.36 7.33
C VAL A 320 16.59 -10.07 8.10
N GLU A 321 16.47 -11.39 8.21
CA GLU A 321 17.44 -12.30 8.80
C GLU A 321 18.14 -13.08 7.71
N SER A 322 19.46 -12.94 7.62
CA SER A 322 20.32 -13.65 6.68
C SER A 322 21.53 -14.25 7.38
N SER A 323 22.36 -14.99 6.64
CA SER A 323 23.66 -15.47 7.13
C SER A 323 24.59 -14.33 7.57
N ALA A 324 24.41 -13.13 7.03
CA ALA A 324 25.18 -11.93 7.40
C ALA A 324 24.67 -11.25 8.69
N GLY A 325 23.50 -11.64 9.20
CA GLY A 325 22.85 -11.06 10.40
C GLY A 325 21.51 -10.40 10.09
N TRP A 326 21.16 -9.37 10.87
CA TRP A 326 19.86 -8.72 10.84
C TRP A 326 19.92 -7.34 10.21
N ASP A 327 18.91 -7.02 9.41
CA ASP A 327 18.69 -5.69 8.86
C ASP A 327 17.27 -5.20 9.18
N LYS A 328 17.14 -3.93 9.55
CA LYS A 328 15.88 -3.20 9.61
C LYS A 328 15.67 -2.52 8.27
N VAL A 329 14.56 -2.81 7.60
CA VAL A 329 14.29 -2.38 6.23
C VAL A 329 13.00 -1.58 6.15
N ARG A 330 13.05 -0.45 5.45
CA ARG A 330 11.88 0.40 5.18
C ARG A 330 11.78 0.64 3.67
N VAL A 331 10.60 0.53 3.14
CA VAL A 331 10.25 0.98 1.79
C VAL A 331 10.31 2.51 1.76
N LEU A 332 10.83 3.09 0.68
CA LEU A 332 11.07 4.52 0.56
C LEU A 332 9.92 5.24 -0.14
N ASP A 333 9.43 6.31 0.47
CA ASP A 333 8.50 7.25 -0.16
C ASP A 333 9.21 8.15 -1.18
N ALA A 334 10.40 8.65 -0.84
CA ALA A 334 11.25 9.43 -1.73
C ALA A 334 12.30 8.52 -2.39
N TRP A 335 12.36 8.56 -3.72
CA TRP A 335 13.26 7.69 -4.48
C TRP A 335 14.66 8.26 -4.60
N PRO A 336 15.69 7.38 -4.65
CA PRO A 336 17.05 7.80 -4.94
C PRO A 336 17.17 8.43 -6.33
N GLU A 337 18.04 9.43 -6.45
CA GLU A 337 18.38 10.04 -7.73
C GLU A 337 19.51 9.25 -8.40
N SER A 338 19.34 8.90 -9.66
CA SER A 338 20.40 8.29 -10.46
C SER A 338 21.53 9.29 -10.70
N VAL A 339 22.75 8.91 -10.31
CA VAL A 339 23.96 9.72 -10.56
C VAL A 339 24.73 9.15 -11.75
N SER A 340 24.77 7.81 -11.86
CA SER A 340 25.40 7.08 -12.97
C SER A 340 24.80 5.67 -13.06
N ALA A 341 25.24 4.86 -14.03
CA ALA A 341 24.84 3.47 -14.14
C ALA A 341 25.22 2.61 -12.90
N SER A 342 26.16 3.06 -12.09
CA SER A 342 26.66 2.35 -10.91
C SER A 342 26.47 3.11 -9.59
N ALA A 343 25.79 4.26 -9.59
CA ALA A 343 25.64 5.07 -8.38
C ALA A 343 24.33 5.80 -8.33
N VAL A 344 23.75 5.86 -7.12
CA VAL A 344 22.55 6.64 -6.81
C VAL A 344 22.82 7.55 -5.61
N ARG A 345 22.02 8.58 -5.43
CA ARG A 345 22.05 9.49 -4.28
C ARG A 345 20.71 9.50 -3.58
N TYR A 346 20.72 9.32 -2.28
CA TYR A 346 19.54 9.39 -1.43
C TYR A 346 19.81 10.25 -0.19
N GLU A 347 18.98 11.25 0.07
CA GLU A 347 19.15 12.21 1.18
C GLU A 347 20.59 12.74 1.32
N GLY A 348 21.17 13.16 0.20
CA GLY A 348 22.53 13.69 0.12
C GLY A 348 23.67 12.66 0.22
N THR A 349 23.37 11.42 0.57
CA THR A 349 24.35 10.32 0.67
C THR A 349 24.47 9.61 -0.68
N ALA A 350 25.70 9.36 -1.11
CA ALA A 350 26.00 8.57 -2.30
C ALA A 350 26.02 7.08 -1.96
N TYR A 351 25.45 6.27 -2.86
CA TYR A 351 25.45 4.80 -2.77
C TYR A 351 25.96 4.23 -4.07
N THR A 352 26.85 3.25 -3.98
CA THR A 352 27.47 2.60 -5.14
C THR A 352 26.90 1.20 -5.30
N ARG A 353 26.61 0.83 -6.54
CA ARG A 353 26.11 -0.50 -6.89
C ARG A 353 27.07 -1.57 -6.41
N MET A 354 26.56 -2.55 -5.68
CA MET A 354 27.30 -3.64 -5.11
C MET A 354 27.05 -4.93 -5.90
N GLN A 355 25.78 -5.30 -6.08
CA GLN A 355 25.40 -6.54 -6.73
C GLN A 355 24.01 -6.40 -7.38
N ALA A 356 23.69 -7.38 -8.25
CA ALA A 356 22.36 -7.60 -8.76
C ALA A 356 22.08 -9.09 -8.86
N TYR A 357 20.90 -9.52 -8.42
CA TYR A 357 20.52 -10.93 -8.35
C TYR A 357 19.00 -11.07 -8.46
N GLY A 358 18.55 -12.30 -8.70
CA GLY A 358 17.13 -12.66 -8.63
C GLY A 358 16.81 -13.20 -7.24
N SER A 359 15.62 -12.91 -6.75
CA SER A 359 15.07 -13.49 -5.52
C SER A 359 13.77 -14.22 -5.84
N GLN A 360 13.53 -15.33 -5.15
CA GLN A 360 12.27 -16.07 -5.23
C GLN A 360 11.73 -16.40 -3.84
N VAL A 361 10.42 -16.18 -3.63
CA VAL A 361 9.72 -16.59 -2.42
C VAL A 361 9.59 -18.11 -2.39
N THR A 362 10.14 -18.76 -1.36
CA THR A 362 10.10 -20.21 -1.17
C THR A 362 9.09 -20.65 -0.12
N TYR A 363 8.72 -19.76 0.80
CA TYR A 363 7.74 -19.99 1.86
C TYR A 363 7.09 -18.68 2.29
N ALA A 364 5.83 -18.72 2.65
CA ALA A 364 5.12 -17.58 3.25
C ALA A 364 4.15 -18.06 4.32
N ALA A 365 3.99 -17.30 5.40
CA ALA A 365 3.02 -17.55 6.45
C ALA A 365 2.54 -16.25 7.09
N GLY A 366 1.29 -16.24 7.58
CA GLY A 366 0.68 -15.08 8.23
C GLY A 366 -0.02 -14.17 7.24
N ALA A 367 0.03 -12.87 7.51
CA ALA A 367 -0.79 -11.84 6.88
C ALA A 367 0.08 -10.80 6.17
N PHE A 368 -0.30 -10.42 4.95
CA PHE A 368 0.42 -9.45 4.13
C PHE A 368 -0.55 -8.39 3.59
N ASN A 369 -0.08 -7.17 3.45
CA ASN A 369 -0.83 -6.06 2.87
C ASN A 369 -0.93 -6.10 1.34
N TRP A 370 -0.19 -7.00 0.70
CA TRP A 370 -0.33 -7.38 -0.71
C TRP A 370 -0.27 -8.90 -0.85
N ARG A 371 -0.63 -9.41 -2.01
CA ARG A 371 -0.60 -10.85 -2.28
C ARG A 371 0.85 -11.32 -2.47
N VAL A 372 1.29 -12.19 -1.58
CA VAL A 372 2.57 -12.92 -1.68
C VAL A 372 2.26 -14.33 -2.15
N LYS A 373 2.92 -14.77 -3.23
CA LYS A 373 2.81 -16.15 -3.72
C LYS A 373 4.15 -16.85 -3.58
N VAL A 374 4.14 -18.07 -3.12
CA VAL A 374 5.35 -18.92 -3.20
C VAL A 374 5.66 -19.17 -4.67
N GLY A 375 6.86 -18.81 -5.08
CA GLY A 375 7.30 -18.79 -6.47
C GLY A 375 7.41 -17.41 -7.07
N ASP A 376 6.84 -16.36 -6.43
CA ASP A 376 7.05 -14.97 -6.86
C ASP A 376 8.53 -14.65 -6.92
N SER A 377 8.93 -13.98 -7.98
CA SER A 377 10.33 -13.65 -8.24
C SER A 377 10.49 -12.18 -8.56
N VAL A 378 11.54 -11.59 -8.03
CA VAL A 378 11.93 -10.21 -8.29
C VAL A 378 13.42 -10.12 -8.64
N SER A 379 13.78 -9.09 -9.40
CA SER A 379 15.18 -8.74 -9.64
C SER A 379 15.59 -7.65 -8.66
N ILE A 380 16.64 -7.89 -7.88
CA ILE A 380 17.14 -6.98 -6.86
C ILE A 380 18.46 -6.38 -7.32
N THR A 381 18.65 -5.09 -7.09
CA THR A 381 19.95 -4.43 -7.24
C THR A 381 20.27 -3.66 -5.97
N ASP A 382 21.38 -4.00 -5.35
CA ASP A 382 21.84 -3.42 -4.10
C ASP A 382 22.91 -2.35 -4.34
N TYR A 383 22.81 -1.27 -3.56
CA TYR A 383 23.76 -0.16 -3.53
C TYR A 383 24.21 0.11 -2.10
N ARG A 384 25.50 0.13 -1.87
CA ARG A 384 26.11 0.35 -0.54
C ARG A 384 26.45 1.82 -0.34
N GLY A 385 26.02 2.37 0.81
CA GLY A 385 26.39 3.71 1.28
C GLY A 385 26.72 3.72 2.78
N SER A 386 27.08 4.88 3.30
CA SER A 386 27.44 5.03 4.73
C SER A 386 26.25 4.83 5.69
N ARG A 387 25.03 4.95 5.22
CA ARG A 387 23.82 4.82 6.04
C ARG A 387 23.13 3.45 5.92
N GLY A 388 23.70 2.53 5.16
CA GLY A 388 23.15 1.20 4.94
C GLY A 388 23.21 0.75 3.49
N THR A 389 22.28 -0.11 3.12
CA THR A 389 22.11 -0.62 1.74
C THR A 389 20.79 -0.14 1.19
N LEU A 390 20.81 0.50 0.03
CA LEU A 390 19.60 0.74 -0.77
C LEU A 390 19.40 -0.46 -1.69
N SER A 391 18.20 -0.97 -1.75
CA SER A 391 17.81 -2.04 -2.67
C SER A 391 16.71 -1.55 -3.60
N SER A 392 16.89 -1.73 -4.90
CA SER A 392 15.81 -1.59 -5.87
C SER A 392 15.29 -2.97 -6.25
N GLU A 393 14.00 -3.18 -6.08
CA GLU A 393 13.33 -4.44 -6.37
C GLU A 393 12.39 -4.25 -7.54
N ARG A 394 12.54 -5.09 -8.56
CA ARG A 394 11.71 -5.04 -9.77
C ARG A 394 10.96 -6.33 -9.97
N SER A 395 9.64 -6.23 -10.00
CA SER A 395 8.70 -7.24 -10.46
C SER A 395 8.22 -6.95 -11.89
N PRO A 396 7.39 -7.79 -12.51
CA PRO A 396 6.78 -7.49 -13.82
C PRO A 396 5.92 -6.21 -13.84
N ALA A 397 5.35 -5.80 -12.71
CA ALA A 397 4.42 -4.67 -12.62
C ALA A 397 4.96 -3.50 -11.78
N GLU A 398 5.98 -3.70 -10.97
CA GLU A 398 6.39 -2.74 -9.96
C GLU A 398 7.91 -2.62 -9.83
N LEU A 399 8.38 -1.43 -9.52
CA LEU A 399 9.73 -1.14 -9.07
C LEU A 399 9.65 -0.39 -7.75
N THR A 400 10.27 -0.92 -6.71
CA THR A 400 10.32 -0.32 -5.38
C THR A 400 11.75 -0.06 -4.95
N TRP A 401 11.90 0.83 -3.97
CA TRP A 401 13.16 1.10 -3.30
C TRP A 401 13.01 0.95 -1.81
N SER A 402 13.99 0.32 -1.19
CA SER A 402 14.07 0.16 0.26
C SER A 402 15.45 0.55 0.79
N LEU A 403 15.50 0.92 2.08
CA LEU A 403 16.73 1.16 2.82
C LEU A 403 16.84 0.13 3.95
N ALA A 404 17.87 -0.69 3.86
CA ALA A 404 18.26 -1.67 4.86
C ALA A 404 19.37 -1.09 5.76
N GLN A 405 19.16 -1.17 7.05
CA GLN A 405 20.13 -0.75 8.06
C GLN A 405 20.49 -1.93 8.96
N ARG A 406 21.79 -2.24 9.05
CA ARG A 406 22.31 -3.34 9.87
C ARG A 406 21.95 -3.12 11.34
N VAL A 407 21.46 -4.17 11.99
CA VAL A 407 21.07 -4.17 13.41
C VAL A 407 21.79 -5.33 14.11
N PRO A 408 22.45 -5.08 15.26
CA PRO A 408 23.00 -6.16 16.06
C PRO A 408 21.92 -7.15 16.54
N ALA A 409 22.19 -8.45 16.52
CA ALA A 409 21.27 -9.47 17.00
C ALA A 409 20.80 -9.23 18.46
N ALA A 410 21.69 -8.74 19.32
CA ALA A 410 21.33 -8.37 20.69
C ALA A 410 20.29 -7.22 20.78
N THR A 411 20.29 -6.31 19.80
CA THR A 411 19.28 -5.24 19.71
C THR A 411 17.92 -5.84 19.34
N VAL A 412 17.89 -6.78 18.37
CA VAL A 412 16.67 -7.51 18.00
C VAL A 412 16.14 -8.31 19.20
N ASP A 413 17.01 -9.03 19.93
CA ASP A 413 16.64 -9.68 21.19
C ASP A 413 15.95 -8.73 22.17
N GLY A 414 16.52 -7.51 22.31
CA GLY A 414 15.96 -6.47 23.18
C GLY A 414 14.59 -6.00 22.73
N TRP A 415 14.38 -5.81 21.44
CA TRP A 415 13.09 -5.38 20.89
C TRP A 415 11.97 -6.38 21.17
N PHE A 416 12.25 -7.69 21.04
CA PHE A 416 11.29 -8.76 21.22
C PHE A 416 11.32 -9.39 22.62
N SER A 417 12.15 -8.89 23.52
CA SER A 417 12.34 -9.47 24.87
C SER A 417 12.68 -10.98 24.85
N LYS A 418 13.40 -11.45 23.81
CA LYS A 418 13.67 -12.88 23.53
C LYS A 418 14.85 -13.46 24.35
N LYS A 419 15.57 -12.66 25.17
CA LYS A 419 16.64 -13.08 26.09
C LYS A 419 17.72 -13.98 25.44
N GLY A 420 18.31 -13.52 24.33
CA GLY A 420 19.42 -14.18 23.66
C GLY A 420 19.05 -15.28 22.64
N LYS A 421 17.76 -15.52 22.39
CA LYS A 421 17.33 -16.52 21.38
C LYS A 421 17.71 -16.11 19.96
N VAL A 422 17.62 -14.84 19.64
CA VAL A 422 18.01 -14.29 18.33
C VAL A 422 19.51 -14.40 18.13
N SER A 423 20.29 -14.02 19.14
CA SER A 423 21.78 -14.10 19.10
C SER A 423 22.26 -15.53 18.97
N ALA A 424 21.60 -16.50 19.61
CA ALA A 424 21.94 -17.92 19.52
C ALA A 424 21.65 -18.51 18.12
N ALA A 425 20.51 -18.11 17.51
CA ALA A 425 20.16 -18.56 16.17
C ALA A 425 21.16 -18.07 15.09
N SER A 426 21.60 -16.80 15.19
CA SER A 426 22.61 -16.23 14.28
C SER A 426 23.98 -16.95 14.37
N THR A 427 24.32 -17.52 15.54
CA THR A 427 25.58 -18.24 15.74
C THR A 427 25.56 -19.65 15.13
N VAL A 428 24.39 -20.28 15.10
CA VAL A 428 24.21 -21.63 14.52
C VAL A 428 24.24 -21.57 12.98
N ALA A 429 23.74 -20.49 12.38
CA ALA A 429 23.78 -20.29 10.93
C ALA A 429 25.19 -19.98 10.38
N ALA A 430 26.15 -19.67 11.25
CA ALA A 430 27.55 -19.36 10.90
C ALA A 430 28.51 -20.57 11.04
N LEU A 431 28.02 -21.76 11.43
CA LEU A 431 28.74 -23.02 11.48
C LEU A 431 28.27 -23.97 10.39
#